data_3712232f543052d3b223a497728ef12b
#
_entry.id   3712232f543052d3b223a497728ef12b
#
_cell.length_a   1.000
_cell.length_b   1.000
_cell.length_c   1.000
_cell.angle_alpha   90.00
_cell.angle_beta   90.00
_cell.angle_gamma   90.00
#
_symmetry.space_group_name_H-M   'P 1'
#
loop_
_entity.id
_entity.type
_entity.pdbx_description
1 polymer ?
#
loop_
_entity_poly.entity_id
_entity_poly.type
_entity_poly.pdbx_seq_one_letter_code
_entity_poly.pdbx_strand_id
1 'polypeptide(L)'
;MELPDGRRFWGKAGAAGLLVVAPDGSVLLQHRVGWSHFGGTWGLPGGARHLGESALAGALREAHEETGIEVARLRPRFAVRLDLEVWTYTTVVVAAPSALPVAVSDRESTALEWVAASLVPDRKLHPGFAAAWPELQARLAEPEPVLVVDAANVVGSRPDGWWKDRAGAASRLLESLRTLASAGAPVEAGEGPLPVVRRWPRIVVVLEGQAKAARDPGGIEVVRTDGSGDDAIVERAGRFADGDVTVVTADRELRDRVTAIGARVSGPGRLLALLDG
;
A
#
# COMPACT_ATOMS: atom_id res chain seq x y z
N MET A 1 -22.02 18.44 0.80
CA MET A 1 -21.76 19.41 1.87
C MET A 1 -21.32 20.71 1.21
N GLU A 2 -21.90 21.83 1.60
CA GLU A 2 -21.55 23.16 1.09
C GLU A 2 -20.97 23.97 2.25
N LEU A 3 -19.80 24.59 2.02
CA LEU A 3 -19.13 25.41 3.03
C LEU A 3 -19.65 26.87 2.96
N PRO A 4 -19.44 27.67 4.03
CA PRO A 4 -19.79 29.09 4.04
C PRO A 4 -19.13 29.92 2.95
N ASP A 5 -17.98 29.46 2.41
CA ASP A 5 -17.25 30.07 1.30
C ASP A 5 -17.76 29.64 -0.10
N GLY A 6 -18.85 28.87 -0.15
CA GLY A 6 -19.47 28.39 -1.39
C GLY A 6 -18.83 27.14 -2.00
N ARG A 7 -17.75 26.59 -1.42
CA ARG A 7 -17.17 25.32 -1.88
C ARG A 7 -18.13 24.17 -1.60
N ARG A 8 -18.29 23.29 -2.58
CA ARG A 8 -19.13 22.10 -2.48
C ARG A 8 -18.30 20.84 -2.49
N PHE A 9 -18.53 19.95 -1.52
CA PHE A 9 -17.88 18.66 -1.44
C PHE A 9 -18.91 17.53 -1.44
N TRP A 10 -18.57 16.42 -2.11
CA TRP A 10 -19.40 15.23 -2.21
C TRP A 10 -19.02 14.22 -1.14
N GLY A 11 -20.03 13.61 -0.51
CA GLY A 11 -19.84 12.61 0.56
C GLY A 11 -19.53 13.19 1.93
N LYS A 12 -20.27 12.72 2.94
CA LYS A 12 -20.08 13.13 4.35
C LYS A 12 -18.85 12.51 5.00
N ALA A 13 -18.36 11.38 4.45
CA ALA A 13 -17.17 10.66 4.94
C ALA A 13 -15.89 11.00 4.15
N GLY A 14 -15.91 12.07 3.35
CA GLY A 14 -14.85 12.40 2.41
C GLY A 14 -14.95 11.60 1.10
N ALA A 15 -13.91 11.68 0.27
CA ALA A 15 -13.82 10.94 -0.98
C ALA A 15 -12.47 10.22 -1.11
N ALA A 16 -12.43 9.25 -2.02
CA ALA A 16 -11.21 8.52 -2.34
C ALA A 16 -11.08 8.29 -3.85
N GLY A 17 -9.87 8.40 -4.37
CA GLY A 17 -9.53 8.09 -5.76
C GLY A 17 -8.41 7.07 -5.85
N LEU A 18 -8.40 6.31 -6.93
CA LEU A 18 -7.43 5.25 -7.18
C LEU A 18 -6.44 5.66 -8.25
N LEU A 19 -5.16 5.75 -7.91
CA LEU A 19 -4.06 5.91 -8.86
C LEU A 19 -3.47 4.52 -9.14
N VAL A 20 -3.85 3.93 -10.27
CA VAL A 20 -3.35 2.61 -10.70
C VAL A 20 -2.09 2.80 -11.53
N VAL A 21 -1.03 2.10 -11.18
CA VAL A 21 0.28 2.18 -11.83
C VAL A 21 0.63 0.83 -12.45
N ALA A 22 0.89 0.79 -13.73
CA ALA A 22 1.37 -0.40 -14.43
C ALA A 22 2.92 -0.52 -14.36
N PRO A 23 3.49 -1.70 -14.67
CA PRO A 23 4.95 -1.92 -14.56
C PRO A 23 5.81 -1.04 -15.47
N ASP A 24 5.25 -0.55 -16.58
CA ASP A 24 5.90 0.38 -17.51
C ASP A 24 5.87 1.84 -17.04
N GLY A 25 5.31 2.10 -15.83
CA GLY A 25 5.15 3.42 -15.26
C GLY A 25 3.95 4.21 -15.81
N SER A 26 3.10 3.59 -16.64
CA SER A 26 1.84 4.22 -17.06
C SER A 26 0.83 4.21 -15.91
N VAL A 27 -0.05 5.21 -15.91
CA VAL A 27 -1.12 5.37 -14.93
C VAL A 27 -2.48 5.41 -15.61
N LEU A 28 -3.48 4.82 -14.96
CA LEU A 28 -4.86 4.86 -15.48
C LEU A 28 -5.49 6.20 -15.17
N LEU A 29 -5.94 6.89 -16.20
CA LEU A 29 -6.72 8.11 -16.11
C LEU A 29 -8.12 7.94 -16.70
N GLN A 30 -9.08 8.70 -16.14
CA GLN A 30 -10.45 8.78 -16.54
C GLN A 30 -10.73 10.18 -17.11
N HIS A 31 -11.32 10.26 -18.31
CA HIS A 31 -11.80 11.51 -18.87
C HIS A 31 -13.26 11.74 -18.46
N ARG A 32 -13.50 12.78 -17.70
CA ARG A 32 -14.79 13.11 -17.10
C ARG A 32 -15.77 13.66 -18.14
N VAL A 33 -17.00 13.22 -18.08
CA VAL A 33 -18.07 13.73 -18.94
C VAL A 33 -18.31 15.23 -18.71
N GLY A 34 -18.69 15.94 -19.79
CA GLY A 34 -18.76 17.41 -19.80
C GLY A 34 -19.72 18.06 -18.82
N TRP A 35 -20.78 17.37 -18.40
CA TRP A 35 -21.77 17.90 -17.43
C TRP A 35 -21.37 17.64 -15.97
N SER A 36 -20.34 16.83 -15.69
CA SER A 36 -19.85 16.61 -14.31
C SER A 36 -19.04 17.79 -13.79
N HIS A 37 -18.81 17.82 -12.48
CA HIS A 37 -17.96 18.84 -11.84
C HIS A 37 -16.54 18.77 -12.41
N PHE A 38 -16.05 19.86 -13.00
CA PHE A 38 -14.85 19.91 -13.83
C PHE A 38 -14.88 18.95 -15.03
N GLY A 39 -16.03 18.84 -15.70
CA GLY A 39 -16.17 18.00 -16.90
C GLY A 39 -15.20 18.35 -18.03
N GLY A 40 -14.91 17.38 -18.88
CA GLY A 40 -13.93 17.53 -19.97
C GLY A 40 -12.48 17.62 -19.46
N THR A 41 -12.21 17.10 -18.26
CA THR A 41 -10.86 17.01 -17.69
C THR A 41 -10.50 15.54 -17.39
N TRP A 42 -9.21 15.25 -17.31
CA TRP A 42 -8.67 13.97 -16.89
C TRP A 42 -8.42 13.94 -15.39
N GLY A 43 -8.80 12.86 -14.74
CA GLY A 43 -8.62 12.64 -13.31
C GLY A 43 -8.42 11.18 -12.99
N LEU A 44 -8.49 10.87 -11.71
CA LEU A 44 -8.47 9.49 -11.22
C LEU A 44 -9.90 8.96 -11.13
N PRO A 45 -10.14 7.66 -11.39
CA PRO A 45 -11.38 7.03 -10.99
C PRO A 45 -11.55 7.14 -9.47
N GLY A 46 -12.76 7.46 -9.02
CA GLY A 46 -13.02 7.65 -7.61
C GLY A 46 -14.20 8.52 -7.29
N GLY A 47 -14.69 8.46 -6.06
CA GLY A 47 -15.90 9.15 -5.62
C GLY A 47 -16.04 9.22 -4.10
N ALA A 48 -17.28 9.42 -3.67
CA ALA A 48 -17.61 9.58 -2.26
C ALA A 48 -17.50 8.26 -1.51
N ARG A 49 -16.88 8.31 -0.32
CA ARG A 49 -16.84 7.17 0.58
C ARG A 49 -18.17 6.99 1.31
N HIS A 50 -18.57 5.74 1.51
CA HIS A 50 -19.69 5.40 2.39
C HIS A 50 -19.28 5.61 3.86
N LEU A 51 -20.26 5.80 4.76
CA LEU A 51 -19.98 5.87 6.19
C LEU A 51 -19.39 4.55 6.67
N GLY A 52 -18.25 4.62 7.38
CA GLY A 52 -17.51 3.45 7.85
C GLY A 52 -16.63 2.77 6.79
N GLU A 53 -16.69 3.20 5.53
CA GLU A 53 -15.85 2.65 4.47
C GLU A 53 -14.42 3.19 4.57
N SER A 54 -13.41 2.29 4.47
CA SER A 54 -12.03 2.72 4.39
C SER A 54 -11.73 3.44 3.07
N ALA A 55 -10.72 4.30 3.02
CA ALA A 55 -10.33 4.96 1.77
C ALA A 55 -9.92 3.96 0.68
N LEU A 56 -9.24 2.87 1.05
CA LEU A 56 -8.88 1.80 0.10
C LEU A 56 -10.14 1.12 -0.47
N ALA A 57 -11.09 0.74 0.39
CA ALA A 57 -12.32 0.08 -0.06
C ALA A 57 -13.12 0.98 -0.99
N GLY A 58 -13.31 2.26 -0.63
CA GLY A 58 -14.02 3.23 -1.47
C GLY A 58 -13.35 3.47 -2.81
N ALA A 59 -12.02 3.66 -2.82
CA ALA A 59 -11.27 3.87 -4.06
C ALA A 59 -11.33 2.63 -4.99
N LEU A 60 -11.23 1.41 -4.44
CA LEU A 60 -11.35 0.18 -5.23
C LEU A 60 -12.77 -0.02 -5.76
N ARG A 61 -13.81 0.22 -4.96
CA ARG A 61 -15.21 0.11 -5.37
C ARG A 61 -15.50 1.07 -6.52
N GLU A 62 -15.22 2.36 -6.35
CA GLU A 62 -15.46 3.39 -7.38
C GLU A 62 -14.68 3.07 -8.66
N ALA A 63 -13.39 2.72 -8.55
CA ALA A 63 -12.60 2.37 -9.72
C ALA A 63 -13.17 1.15 -10.46
N HIS A 64 -13.66 0.13 -9.75
CA HIS A 64 -14.33 -1.01 -10.38
C HIS A 64 -15.63 -0.59 -11.08
N GLU A 65 -16.47 0.19 -10.41
CA GLU A 65 -17.74 0.67 -10.93
C GLU A 65 -17.58 1.54 -12.19
N GLU A 66 -16.57 2.42 -12.21
CA GLU A 66 -16.34 3.38 -13.31
C GLU A 66 -15.53 2.79 -14.47
N THR A 67 -14.64 1.85 -14.21
CA THR A 67 -13.65 1.38 -15.21
C THR A 67 -13.69 -0.12 -15.50
N GLY A 68 -14.46 -0.88 -14.74
CA GLY A 68 -14.48 -2.34 -14.85
C GLY A 68 -13.15 -3.03 -14.49
N ILE A 69 -12.16 -2.30 -13.96
CA ILE A 69 -10.85 -2.87 -13.65
C ILE A 69 -10.97 -4.02 -12.63
N GLU A 70 -10.19 -5.07 -12.83
CA GLU A 70 -10.14 -6.23 -11.92
C GLU A 70 -9.35 -5.88 -10.64
N VAL A 71 -10.05 -5.33 -9.64
CA VAL A 71 -9.43 -4.80 -8.40
C VAL A 71 -8.72 -5.88 -7.57
N ALA A 72 -9.12 -7.15 -7.68
CA ALA A 72 -8.47 -8.27 -6.99
C ALA A 72 -7.01 -8.48 -7.43
N ARG A 73 -6.61 -7.96 -8.59
CA ARG A 73 -5.25 -8.02 -9.11
C ARG A 73 -4.38 -6.83 -8.71
N LEU A 74 -4.97 -5.84 -8.06
CA LEU A 74 -4.27 -4.61 -7.67
C LEU A 74 -3.65 -4.79 -6.28
N ARG A 75 -2.41 -4.32 -6.13
CA ARG A 75 -1.68 -4.34 -4.87
C ARG A 75 -1.49 -2.91 -4.35
N PRO A 76 -2.07 -2.56 -3.18
CA PRO A 76 -1.85 -1.26 -2.58
C PRO A 76 -0.37 -1.00 -2.27
N ARG A 77 0.08 0.25 -2.44
CA ARG A 77 1.43 0.72 -2.16
C ARG A 77 1.45 1.75 -1.04
N PHE A 78 0.75 2.85 -1.24
CA PHE A 78 0.59 3.90 -0.23
C PHE A 78 -0.68 4.71 -0.46
N ALA A 79 -1.06 5.49 0.54
CA ALA A 79 -2.14 6.46 0.45
C ALA A 79 -1.67 7.81 0.95
N VAL A 80 -2.04 8.85 0.22
CA VAL A 80 -1.84 10.26 0.61
C VAL A 80 -3.19 10.90 0.86
N ARG A 81 -3.23 11.90 1.76
CA ARG A 81 -4.48 12.55 2.12
C ARG A 81 -4.37 14.06 2.02
N LEU A 82 -5.24 14.66 1.22
CA LEU A 82 -5.54 16.07 1.27
C LEU A 82 -6.57 16.30 2.38
N ASP A 83 -6.22 17.10 3.37
CA ASP A 83 -7.11 17.47 4.46
C ASP A 83 -7.52 18.94 4.32
N LEU A 84 -8.82 19.18 4.21
CA LEU A 84 -9.43 20.51 4.12
C LEU A 84 -10.22 20.83 5.39
N GLU A 85 -9.81 20.28 6.54
CA GLU A 85 -10.42 20.41 7.88
C GLU A 85 -11.83 19.80 7.98
N VAL A 86 -12.72 20.17 7.08
CA VAL A 86 -14.13 19.76 7.05
C VAL A 86 -14.38 18.59 6.10
N TRP A 87 -13.43 18.28 5.25
CA TRP A 87 -13.55 17.23 4.25
C TRP A 87 -12.16 16.73 3.81
N THR A 88 -12.06 15.45 3.54
CA THR A 88 -10.79 14.85 3.13
C THR A 88 -10.91 14.17 1.77
N TYR A 89 -9.83 14.24 0.98
CA TYR A 89 -9.64 13.41 -0.20
C TYR A 89 -8.42 12.53 -0.03
N THR A 90 -8.61 11.22 -0.19
CA THR A 90 -7.50 10.26 -0.10
C THR A 90 -7.21 9.69 -1.47
N THR A 91 -5.99 9.88 -1.97
CA THR A 91 -5.50 9.15 -3.15
C THR A 91 -4.82 7.88 -2.69
N VAL A 92 -5.36 6.74 -3.12
CA VAL A 92 -4.75 5.42 -2.88
C VAL A 92 -3.98 5.02 -4.13
N VAL A 93 -2.69 4.78 -3.97
CA VAL A 93 -1.81 4.32 -5.05
C VAL A 93 -1.69 2.81 -5.02
N VAL A 94 -1.94 2.18 -6.14
CA VAL A 94 -1.88 0.72 -6.30
C VAL A 94 -1.03 0.32 -7.50
N ALA A 95 -0.33 -0.79 -7.39
CA ALA A 95 0.38 -1.42 -8.51
C ALA A 95 -0.53 -2.44 -9.20
N ALA A 96 -0.58 -2.40 -10.52
CA ALA A 96 -1.17 -3.44 -11.36
C ALA A 96 -0.08 -4.36 -11.91
N PRO A 97 -0.36 -5.65 -12.19
CA PRO A 97 0.62 -6.57 -12.77
C PRO A 97 0.93 -6.27 -14.26
N SER A 98 0.08 -5.52 -14.91
CA SER A 98 0.18 -5.04 -16.29
C SER A 98 -0.78 -3.87 -16.48
N ALA A 99 -0.79 -3.22 -17.64
CA ALA A 99 -1.89 -2.37 -18.07
C ALA A 99 -3.14 -3.25 -18.26
N LEU A 100 -3.95 -3.38 -17.19
CA LEU A 100 -5.12 -4.24 -17.19
C LEU A 100 -6.18 -3.71 -18.18
N PRO A 101 -7.00 -4.59 -18.77
CA PRO A 101 -8.16 -4.18 -19.55
C PRO A 101 -9.10 -3.30 -18.72
N VAL A 102 -9.55 -2.22 -19.32
CA VAL A 102 -10.52 -1.28 -18.74
C VAL A 102 -11.56 -0.91 -19.79
N ALA A 103 -12.76 -0.63 -19.36
CA ALA A 103 -13.85 -0.17 -20.21
C ALA A 103 -14.69 0.85 -19.46
N VAL A 104 -15.14 1.90 -20.15
CA VAL A 104 -16.10 2.84 -19.57
C VAL A 104 -17.37 2.08 -19.19
N SER A 105 -17.66 2.00 -17.90
CA SER A 105 -18.80 1.23 -17.37
C SER A 105 -19.89 2.10 -16.76
N ASP A 106 -19.66 3.42 -16.66
CA ASP A 106 -20.61 4.37 -16.12
C ASP A 106 -20.95 5.49 -17.13
N ARG A 107 -21.80 6.44 -16.70
CA ARG A 107 -22.19 7.61 -17.50
C ARG A 107 -21.36 8.86 -17.18
N GLU A 108 -20.46 8.78 -16.21
CA GLU A 108 -19.64 9.91 -15.75
C GLU A 108 -18.31 10.01 -16.49
N SER A 109 -17.96 8.94 -17.25
CA SER A 109 -16.73 8.82 -18.02
C SER A 109 -17.00 8.85 -19.51
N THR A 110 -16.11 9.50 -20.28
CA THR A 110 -16.13 9.46 -21.75
C THR A 110 -14.99 8.63 -22.32
N ALA A 111 -13.88 8.48 -21.58
CA ALA A 111 -12.74 7.68 -21.97
C ALA A 111 -11.91 7.24 -20.76
N LEU A 112 -11.18 6.14 -20.94
CA LEU A 112 -10.16 5.63 -20.00
C LEU A 112 -8.89 5.43 -20.78
N GLU A 113 -7.75 5.83 -20.23
CA GLU A 113 -6.46 5.73 -20.90
C GLU A 113 -5.34 5.41 -19.92
N TRP A 114 -4.46 4.48 -20.32
CA TRP A 114 -3.18 4.30 -19.68
C TRP A 114 -2.20 5.33 -20.24
N VAL A 115 -1.78 6.27 -19.39
CA VAL A 115 -0.93 7.41 -19.79
C VAL A 115 0.42 7.27 -19.09
N ALA A 116 1.51 7.38 -19.83
CA ALA A 116 2.85 7.44 -19.25
C ALA A 116 2.92 8.57 -18.21
N ALA A 117 3.50 8.31 -17.04
CA ALA A 117 3.52 9.29 -15.94
C ALA A 117 4.14 10.64 -16.35
N SER A 118 5.11 10.63 -17.28
CA SER A 118 5.72 11.85 -17.83
C SER A 118 4.79 12.67 -18.71
N LEU A 119 3.75 12.06 -19.30
CA LEU A 119 2.79 12.71 -20.21
C LEU A 119 1.49 13.12 -19.50
N VAL A 120 1.33 12.80 -18.21
CA VAL A 120 0.16 13.22 -17.45
C VAL A 120 -0.02 14.75 -17.42
N PRO A 121 1.04 15.57 -17.22
CA PRO A 121 0.89 17.03 -17.21
C PRO A 121 0.43 17.62 -18.55
N ASP A 122 0.58 16.91 -19.67
CA ASP A 122 0.16 17.38 -21.01
C ASP A 122 -1.37 17.26 -21.19
N ARG A 123 -2.06 16.60 -20.28
CA ARG A 123 -3.50 16.44 -20.30
C ARG A 123 -4.19 17.63 -19.61
N LYS A 124 -5.40 17.95 -20.04
CA LYS A 124 -6.24 18.89 -19.29
C LYS A 124 -6.72 18.21 -18.01
N LEU A 125 -5.98 18.34 -16.93
CA LEU A 125 -6.26 17.66 -15.67
C LEU A 125 -7.37 18.34 -14.87
N HIS A 126 -8.09 17.53 -14.07
CA HIS A 126 -8.92 18.03 -12.98
C HIS A 126 -8.05 18.91 -12.03
N PRO A 127 -8.49 20.11 -11.62
CA PRO A 127 -7.63 21.03 -10.86
C PRO A 127 -7.02 20.43 -9.59
N GLY A 128 -7.79 19.68 -8.81
CA GLY A 128 -7.29 19.00 -7.61
C GLY A 128 -6.25 17.92 -7.92
N PHE A 129 -6.41 17.19 -9.03
CA PHE A 129 -5.43 16.21 -9.47
C PHE A 129 -4.17 16.88 -10.03
N ALA A 130 -4.32 17.96 -10.80
CA ALA A 130 -3.18 18.75 -11.29
C ALA A 130 -2.31 19.27 -10.15
N ALA A 131 -2.94 19.78 -9.07
CA ALA A 131 -2.23 20.25 -7.89
C ALA A 131 -1.50 19.13 -7.12
N ALA A 132 -2.09 17.92 -7.10
CA ALA A 132 -1.52 16.76 -6.39
C ALA A 132 -0.44 16.02 -7.20
N TRP A 133 -0.47 16.12 -8.54
CA TRP A 133 0.33 15.29 -9.41
C TRP A 133 1.84 15.37 -9.18
N PRO A 134 2.47 16.58 -9.03
CA PRO A 134 3.91 16.66 -8.80
C PRO A 134 4.37 15.85 -7.59
N GLU A 135 3.63 15.92 -6.49
CA GLU A 135 3.94 15.15 -5.28
C GLU A 135 3.70 13.66 -5.47
N LEU A 136 2.60 13.28 -6.12
CA LEU A 136 2.31 11.87 -6.44
C LEU A 136 3.39 11.30 -7.35
N GLN A 137 3.79 12.02 -8.40
CA GLN A 137 4.83 11.59 -9.34
C GLN A 137 6.18 11.39 -8.65
N ALA A 138 6.58 12.30 -7.76
CA ALA A 138 7.81 12.16 -6.98
C ALA A 138 7.77 10.89 -6.12
N ARG A 139 6.64 10.63 -5.44
CA ARG A 139 6.47 9.43 -4.60
C ARG A 139 6.37 8.13 -5.39
N LEU A 140 5.93 8.16 -6.64
CA LEU A 140 5.96 6.96 -7.49
C LEU A 140 7.38 6.47 -7.76
N ALA A 141 8.37 7.36 -7.75
CA ALA A 141 9.77 7.03 -7.93
C ALA A 141 10.43 6.50 -6.63
N GLU A 142 9.79 6.67 -5.45
CA GLU A 142 10.31 6.10 -4.20
C GLU A 142 10.25 4.57 -4.23
N PRO A 143 11.28 3.87 -3.73
CA PRO A 143 11.26 2.43 -3.63
C PRO A 143 10.13 1.96 -2.69
N GLU A 144 9.54 0.82 -3.02
CA GLU A 144 8.53 0.22 -2.16
C GLU A 144 9.18 -0.31 -0.87
N PRO A 145 8.57 -0.05 0.30
CA PRO A 145 9.08 -0.59 1.55
C PRO A 145 8.92 -2.11 1.58
N VAL A 146 9.98 -2.78 1.99
CA VAL A 146 10.03 -4.25 2.18
C VAL A 146 10.30 -4.53 3.65
N LEU A 147 9.50 -5.39 4.25
CA LEU A 147 9.65 -5.87 5.61
C LEU A 147 10.06 -7.34 5.58
N VAL A 148 11.30 -7.64 5.96
CA VAL A 148 11.80 -9.01 6.10
C VAL A 148 11.73 -9.38 7.58
N VAL A 149 10.94 -10.40 7.91
CA VAL A 149 10.62 -10.78 9.29
C VAL A 149 11.35 -12.08 9.67
N ASP A 150 12.19 -11.98 10.67
CA ASP A 150 12.74 -13.12 11.40
C ASP A 150 11.65 -13.68 12.31
N ALA A 151 10.95 -14.72 11.83
CA ALA A 151 9.83 -15.27 12.57
C ALA A 151 10.25 -15.91 13.90
N ALA A 152 11.41 -16.54 13.97
CA ALA A 152 11.90 -17.17 15.20
C ALA A 152 12.12 -16.13 16.29
N ASN A 153 12.73 -15.00 15.94
CA ASN A 153 13.02 -13.92 16.87
C ASN A 153 11.74 -13.15 17.28
N VAL A 154 10.82 -12.89 16.34
CA VAL A 154 9.56 -12.22 16.65
C VAL A 154 8.67 -13.09 17.54
N VAL A 155 8.48 -14.37 17.20
CA VAL A 155 7.73 -15.33 18.03
C VAL A 155 8.39 -15.49 19.39
N GLY A 156 9.73 -15.65 19.42
CA GLY A 156 10.51 -15.82 20.64
C GLY A 156 10.46 -14.64 21.61
N SER A 157 10.12 -13.45 21.11
CA SER A 157 9.98 -12.24 21.94
C SER A 157 8.67 -12.15 22.73
N ARG A 158 7.67 -13.02 22.43
CA ARG A 158 6.38 -13.09 23.18
C ARG A 158 6.46 -14.14 24.30
N PRO A 159 6.10 -13.80 25.57
CA PRO A 159 6.08 -14.75 26.67
C PRO A 159 4.76 -15.54 26.73
N ASP A 160 4.31 -16.10 25.58
CA ASP A 160 3.00 -16.74 25.42
C ASP A 160 3.06 -18.28 25.36
N GLY A 161 4.22 -18.88 25.67
CA GLY A 161 4.40 -20.34 25.65
C GLY A 161 4.63 -20.91 24.23
N TRP A 162 5.07 -20.08 23.29
CA TRP A 162 5.34 -20.44 21.89
C TRP A 162 6.19 -21.71 21.69
N TRP A 163 7.07 -22.03 22.67
CA TRP A 163 7.97 -23.21 22.61
C TRP A 163 7.20 -24.54 22.68
N LYS A 164 5.95 -24.56 23.16
CA LYS A 164 5.10 -25.75 23.23
C LYS A 164 4.47 -26.08 21.88
N ASP A 165 4.24 -25.07 21.04
CA ASP A 165 3.66 -25.20 19.70
C ASP A 165 4.25 -24.11 18.78
N ARG A 166 5.45 -24.38 18.28
CA ARG A 166 6.19 -23.45 17.42
C ARG A 166 5.49 -23.21 16.08
N ALA A 167 4.91 -24.26 15.50
CA ALA A 167 4.17 -24.13 14.23
C ALA A 167 2.89 -23.31 14.38
N GLY A 168 2.13 -23.53 15.45
CA GLY A 168 0.94 -22.73 15.75
C GLY A 168 1.27 -21.28 16.06
N ALA A 169 2.36 -21.00 16.82
CA ALA A 169 2.80 -19.63 17.08
C ALA A 169 3.23 -18.91 15.80
N ALA A 170 3.96 -19.58 14.91
CA ALA A 170 4.31 -19.03 13.61
C ALA A 170 3.07 -18.80 12.72
N SER A 171 2.08 -19.71 12.74
CA SER A 171 0.83 -19.54 11.99
C SER A 171 0.06 -18.30 12.45
N ARG A 172 -0.01 -18.03 13.76
CA ARG A 172 -0.63 -16.81 14.31
C ARG A 172 0.10 -15.54 13.85
N LEU A 173 1.44 -15.56 13.88
CA LEU A 173 2.23 -14.44 13.37
C LEU A 173 1.97 -14.19 11.87
N LEU A 174 1.98 -15.23 11.05
CA LEU A 174 1.70 -15.13 9.61
C LEU A 174 0.31 -14.53 9.36
N GLU A 175 -0.71 -14.93 10.11
CA GLU A 175 -2.08 -14.41 9.96
C GLU A 175 -2.16 -12.92 10.35
N SER A 176 -1.48 -12.50 11.44
CA SER A 176 -1.38 -11.09 11.82
C SER A 176 -0.66 -10.27 10.75
N LEU A 177 0.43 -10.80 10.17
CA LEU A 177 1.15 -10.14 9.09
C LEU A 177 0.35 -10.07 7.79
N ARG A 178 -0.46 -11.08 7.48
CA ARG A 178 -1.41 -11.03 6.36
C ARG A 178 -2.45 -9.92 6.56
N THR A 179 -2.96 -9.79 7.78
CA THR A 179 -3.89 -8.71 8.15
C THR A 179 -3.23 -7.34 7.94
N LEU A 180 -1.98 -7.17 8.39
CA LEU A 180 -1.20 -5.96 8.16
C LEU A 180 -0.97 -5.70 6.66
N ALA A 181 -0.63 -6.73 5.88
CA ALA A 181 -0.43 -6.62 4.44
C ALA A 181 -1.70 -6.16 3.70
N SER A 182 -2.89 -6.57 4.17
CA SER A 182 -4.17 -6.16 3.57
C SER A 182 -4.64 -4.79 4.06
N ALA A 183 -4.50 -4.48 5.36
CA ALA A 183 -4.94 -3.21 5.94
C ALA A 183 -3.94 -2.06 5.70
N GLY A 184 -2.66 -2.38 5.53
CA GLY A 184 -1.56 -1.43 5.50
C GLY A 184 -1.21 -0.88 6.88
N ALA A 185 0.01 -0.38 7.03
CA ALA A 185 0.51 0.27 8.22
C ALA A 185 0.14 1.77 8.22
N PRO A 186 -0.42 2.32 9.30
CA PRO A 186 -0.55 3.75 9.44
C PRO A 186 0.84 4.39 9.50
N VAL A 187 0.96 5.58 8.94
CA VAL A 187 2.18 6.39 9.00
C VAL A 187 1.85 7.67 9.74
N GLU A 188 2.70 8.09 10.67
CA GLU A 188 2.58 9.42 11.23
C GLU A 188 2.62 10.42 10.07
N ALA A 189 1.60 11.29 10.01
CA ALA A 189 1.47 12.22 8.92
C ALA A 189 2.72 13.10 8.85
N GLY A 190 3.47 12.99 7.75
CA GLY A 190 4.58 13.87 7.45
C GLY A 190 4.12 15.30 7.22
N GLU A 191 5.07 16.22 7.17
CA GLU A 191 4.80 17.61 6.79
C GLU A 191 4.47 17.72 5.30
N GLY A 192 3.69 18.73 4.93
CA GLY A 192 3.37 19.05 3.55
C GLY A 192 1.88 18.95 3.22
N PRO A 193 1.49 19.42 2.04
CA PRO A 193 0.08 19.53 1.64
C PRO A 193 -0.59 18.18 1.32
N LEU A 194 0.22 17.14 1.08
CA LEU A 194 -0.26 15.81 0.69
C LEU A 194 0.52 14.71 1.42
N PRO A 195 0.40 14.61 2.77
CA PRO A 195 1.15 13.64 3.55
C PRO A 195 0.72 12.20 3.23
N VAL A 196 1.70 11.28 3.29
CA VAL A 196 1.43 9.85 3.31
C VAL A 196 0.79 9.50 4.65
N VAL A 197 -0.37 8.86 4.61
CA VAL A 197 -1.11 8.46 5.81
C VAL A 197 -1.13 6.95 6.03
N ARG A 198 -0.76 6.17 5.00
CA ARG A 198 -0.71 4.71 5.07
C ARG A 198 0.27 4.16 4.04
N ARG A 199 1.01 3.09 4.42
CA ARG A 199 1.88 2.34 3.51
C ARG A 199 1.54 0.85 3.58
N TRP A 200 1.67 0.16 2.46
CA TRP A 200 1.54 -1.29 2.34
C TRP A 200 2.91 -1.87 1.99
N PRO A 201 3.72 -2.27 2.98
CA PRO A 201 5.02 -2.87 2.72
C PRO A 201 4.84 -4.24 2.08
N ARG A 202 5.77 -4.63 1.22
CA ARG A 202 5.93 -6.04 0.87
C ARG A 202 6.46 -6.79 2.08
N ILE A 203 5.78 -7.86 2.48
CA ILE A 203 6.16 -8.63 3.68
C ILE A 203 6.74 -9.98 3.26
N VAL A 204 7.95 -10.25 3.71
CA VAL A 204 8.66 -11.53 3.55
C VAL A 204 8.91 -12.09 4.94
N VAL A 205 8.49 -13.32 5.20
CA VAL A 205 8.67 -13.98 6.50
C VAL A 205 9.54 -15.20 6.32
N VAL A 206 10.61 -15.30 7.09
CA VAL A 206 11.51 -16.46 7.06
C VAL A 206 11.16 -17.39 8.23
N LEU A 207 10.89 -18.65 7.89
CA LEU A 207 10.57 -19.74 8.83
C LEU A 207 11.69 -20.79 8.79
N GLU A 208 12.14 -21.21 9.97
CA GLU A 208 13.10 -22.29 10.16
C GLU A 208 12.61 -23.36 11.16
N GLY A 209 13.31 -24.46 11.24
CA GLY A 209 13.04 -25.53 12.21
C GLY A 209 11.58 -25.99 12.19
N GLN A 210 10.96 -26.15 13.35
CA GLN A 210 9.56 -26.60 13.49
C GLN A 210 8.53 -25.56 13.00
N ALA A 211 8.90 -24.27 12.95
CA ALA A 211 8.01 -23.22 12.44
C ALA A 211 7.69 -23.39 10.95
N LYS A 212 8.50 -24.14 10.19
CA LYS A 212 8.24 -24.44 8.77
C LYS A 212 6.90 -25.16 8.52
N ALA A 213 6.37 -25.86 9.52
CA ALA A 213 5.06 -26.50 9.45
C ALA A 213 3.88 -25.53 9.60
N ALA A 214 4.14 -24.23 9.82
CA ALA A 214 3.10 -23.21 9.90
C ALA A 214 2.28 -23.14 8.61
N ARG A 215 0.96 -22.93 8.78
CA ARG A 215 0.04 -22.74 7.67
C ARG A 215 0.34 -21.43 6.96
N ASP A 216 0.43 -21.48 5.62
CA ASP A 216 0.56 -20.29 4.78
C ASP A 216 -0.82 -19.62 4.62
N PRO A 217 -0.99 -18.36 5.04
CA PRO A 217 -2.27 -17.67 4.91
C PRO A 217 -2.50 -17.06 3.52
N GLY A 218 -1.47 -17.05 2.65
CA GLY A 218 -1.44 -16.27 1.42
C GLY A 218 -1.29 -14.75 1.65
N GLY A 219 -1.10 -13.99 0.58
CA GLY A 219 -1.02 -12.53 0.63
C GLY A 219 0.31 -11.94 1.17
N ILE A 220 1.22 -12.78 1.66
CA ILE A 220 2.58 -12.44 2.07
C ILE A 220 3.55 -13.49 1.53
N GLU A 221 4.83 -13.15 1.41
CA GLU A 221 5.85 -14.12 0.98
C GLU A 221 6.36 -14.92 2.19
N VAL A 222 6.21 -16.25 2.15
CA VAL A 222 6.68 -17.14 3.21
C VAL A 222 7.84 -17.99 2.69
N VAL A 223 9.01 -17.77 3.25
CA VAL A 223 10.25 -18.49 2.95
C VAL A 223 10.48 -19.57 4.02
N ARG A 224 10.57 -20.82 3.61
CA ARG A 224 10.88 -21.95 4.50
C ARG A 224 12.30 -22.45 4.20
N THR A 225 13.21 -22.31 5.15
CA THR A 225 14.60 -22.74 4.96
C THR A 225 14.92 -24.01 5.73
N ASP A 226 15.68 -24.91 5.10
CA ASP A 226 16.25 -26.08 5.74
C ASP A 226 17.64 -25.78 6.36
N GLY A 227 18.25 -24.67 5.93
CA GLY A 227 19.51 -24.15 6.44
C GLY A 227 19.30 -23.11 7.54
N SER A 228 20.29 -22.22 7.67
CA SER A 228 20.25 -21.09 8.59
C SER A 228 19.15 -20.10 8.21
N GLY A 229 18.29 -19.73 9.17
CA GLY A 229 17.31 -18.66 9.02
C GLY A 229 17.98 -17.34 8.72
N ASP A 230 19.08 -17.03 9.38
CA ASP A 230 19.86 -15.82 9.21
C ASP A 230 20.39 -15.66 7.78
N ASP A 231 20.92 -16.74 7.18
CA ASP A 231 21.43 -16.72 5.81
C ASP A 231 20.27 -16.45 4.82
N ALA A 232 19.13 -17.08 5.05
CA ALA A 232 17.95 -16.84 4.23
C ALA A 232 17.42 -15.40 4.37
N ILE A 233 17.47 -14.80 5.56
CA ILE A 233 17.10 -13.41 5.81
C ILE A 233 18.04 -12.46 5.08
N VAL A 234 19.37 -12.66 5.21
CA VAL A 234 20.36 -11.84 4.52
C VAL A 234 20.21 -11.94 3.01
N GLU A 235 20.03 -13.17 2.47
CA GLU A 235 19.77 -13.38 1.04
C GLU A 235 18.52 -12.64 0.56
N ARG A 236 17.42 -12.75 1.31
CA ARG A 236 16.16 -12.09 0.95
C ARG A 236 16.23 -10.57 1.04
N ALA A 237 16.86 -10.04 2.09
CA ALA A 237 17.11 -8.61 2.23
C ALA A 237 17.98 -8.09 1.07
N GLY A 238 19.02 -8.82 0.70
CA GLY A 238 19.91 -8.47 -0.40
C GLY A 238 19.24 -8.40 -1.78
N ARG A 239 18.16 -9.15 -2.00
CA ARG A 239 17.38 -9.07 -3.26
C ARG A 239 16.68 -7.73 -3.47
N PHE A 240 16.55 -6.95 -2.41
CA PHE A 240 15.90 -5.64 -2.40
C PHE A 240 16.87 -4.53 -1.97
N ALA A 241 18.20 -4.75 -2.05
CA ALA A 241 19.22 -3.84 -1.53
C ALA A 241 19.16 -2.41 -2.11
N ASP A 242 18.63 -2.26 -3.35
CA ASP A 242 18.42 -0.94 -3.97
C ASP A 242 17.12 -0.25 -3.47
N GLY A 243 16.42 -0.87 -2.52
CA GLY A 243 15.11 -0.47 -2.03
C GLY A 243 15.09 -0.02 -0.57
N ASP A 244 13.88 0.23 -0.07
CA ASP A 244 13.60 0.55 1.33
C ASP A 244 13.36 -0.73 2.14
N VAL A 245 14.43 -1.42 2.55
CA VAL A 245 14.36 -2.71 3.27
C VAL A 245 14.51 -2.51 4.76
N THR A 246 13.60 -3.10 5.53
CA THR A 246 13.70 -3.20 6.99
C THR A 246 13.64 -4.66 7.40
N VAL A 247 14.67 -5.13 8.13
CA VAL A 247 14.70 -6.45 8.74
C VAL A 247 14.24 -6.36 10.19
N VAL A 248 13.30 -7.23 10.58
CA VAL A 248 12.78 -7.28 11.95
C VAL A 248 13.45 -8.42 12.70
N THR A 249 14.41 -8.09 13.55
CA THR A 249 15.13 -9.02 14.42
C THR A 249 15.71 -8.30 15.64
N ALA A 250 15.94 -9.02 16.74
CA ALA A 250 16.73 -8.57 17.87
C ALA A 250 18.11 -9.25 17.91
N ASP A 251 18.35 -10.24 17.04
CA ASP A 251 19.64 -10.93 16.97
C ASP A 251 20.75 -9.96 16.56
N ARG A 252 21.82 -9.90 17.37
CA ARG A 252 22.88 -8.93 17.19
C ARG A 252 23.74 -9.22 15.95
N GLU A 253 24.09 -10.49 15.73
CA GLU A 253 24.93 -10.89 14.61
C GLU A 253 24.18 -10.67 13.28
N LEU A 254 22.89 -11.07 13.23
CA LEU A 254 22.05 -10.85 12.06
C LEU A 254 21.87 -9.35 11.76
N ARG A 255 21.72 -8.51 12.79
CA ARG A 255 21.63 -7.04 12.62
C ARG A 255 22.87 -6.48 11.93
N ASP A 256 24.07 -6.89 12.38
CA ASP A 256 25.32 -6.43 11.79
C ASP A 256 25.42 -6.87 10.31
N ARG A 257 25.06 -8.10 10.00
CA ARG A 257 25.05 -8.65 8.63
C ARG A 257 24.10 -7.92 7.69
N VAL A 258 22.87 -7.66 8.12
CA VAL A 258 21.85 -6.99 7.26
C VAL A 258 22.14 -5.51 7.12
N THR A 259 22.72 -4.86 8.12
CA THR A 259 23.16 -3.47 8.03
C THR A 259 24.31 -3.32 7.02
N ALA A 260 25.23 -4.29 6.96
CA ALA A 260 26.33 -4.29 6.00
C ALA A 260 25.87 -4.33 4.53
N ILE A 261 24.67 -4.83 4.25
CA ILE A 261 24.05 -4.82 2.91
C ILE A 261 23.06 -3.65 2.71
N GLY A 262 23.05 -2.65 3.61
CA GLY A 262 22.24 -1.45 3.48
C GLY A 262 20.80 -1.55 4.02
N ALA A 263 20.39 -2.67 4.61
CA ALA A 263 19.07 -2.79 5.20
C ALA A 263 18.98 -2.08 6.56
N ARG A 264 17.82 -1.47 6.84
CA ARG A 264 17.49 -0.97 8.18
C ARG A 264 17.10 -2.13 9.08
N VAL A 265 17.24 -1.91 10.39
CA VAL A 265 16.85 -2.89 11.40
C VAL A 265 15.77 -2.33 12.30
N SER A 266 14.78 -3.15 12.62
CA SER A 266 13.74 -2.87 13.61
C SER A 266 13.65 -4.02 14.61
N GLY A 267 13.43 -3.71 15.89
CA GLY A 267 13.21 -4.75 16.90
C GLY A 267 11.79 -5.36 16.81
N PRO A 268 11.62 -6.61 17.26
CA PRO A 268 10.31 -7.30 17.30
C PRO A 268 9.21 -6.51 17.99
N GLY A 269 9.53 -5.81 19.08
CA GLY A 269 8.54 -5.06 19.87
C GLY A 269 7.80 -3.98 19.06
N ARG A 270 8.49 -3.30 18.12
CA ARG A 270 7.84 -2.31 17.26
C ARG A 270 6.87 -2.96 16.27
N LEU A 271 7.25 -4.10 15.70
CA LEU A 271 6.33 -4.85 14.82
C LEU A 271 5.13 -5.36 15.62
N LEU A 272 5.35 -5.95 16.79
CA LEU A 272 4.28 -6.47 17.63
C LEU A 272 3.29 -5.37 18.06
N ALA A 273 3.78 -4.20 18.45
CA ALA A 273 2.91 -3.05 18.74
C ALA A 273 2.03 -2.65 17.54
N LEU A 274 2.57 -2.76 16.31
CA LEU A 274 1.80 -2.50 15.09
C LEU A 274 0.77 -3.59 14.79
N LEU A 275 1.04 -4.84 15.17
CA LEU A 275 0.12 -5.97 14.94
C LEU A 275 -0.99 -6.07 16.01
N ASP A 276 -0.75 -5.55 17.20
CA ASP A 276 -1.65 -5.64 18.36
C ASP A 276 -2.56 -4.39 18.50
N GLY A 277 -2.32 -3.29 17.76
CA GLY A 277 -3.09 -2.02 17.73
C GLY A 277 -4.00 -1.93 16.55
#